data_efdaa99597e14172bf5910db6aeebacd
#
_entry.id   efdaa99597e14172bf5910db6aeebacd
#
_cell.length_a   1.000
_cell.length_b   1.000
_cell.length_c   1.000
_cell.angle_alpha   90.00
_cell.angle_beta   90.00
_cell.angle_gamma   90.00
#
_symmetry.space_group_name_H-M   'P 1'
#
loop_
_entity.id
_entity.type
_entity.pdbx_description
1 polymer ?
#
loop_
_entity_poly.entity_id
_entity_poly.type
_entity_poly.pdbx_seq_one_letter_code
_entity_poly.pdbx_strand_id
1 'polypeptide(L)'
;MKFTELFQNQKPLIGMIHTNHSHKYNVLDLAKKEIDIYLKYGIHPLIENYFGSVRECEKVLAWMQNEHPDAIYGVNILGDYYEAFRLAKQYGAKFIQIDSVCGHLRPKEDEVYAKRLGQLRQETDVVLLGGVRFKYQMVRSGRSLEEDLKLGAERCDAIVCTGEGTGIPTPMGKVQEFKAILGDFPVIVGAGVTLDTIQDTFRLSDGAIVGSWFKDGHCDTGDVNEEYVSQMKERTG
;
A
#
# COMPACT_ATOMS: atom_id res chain seq x y z
N MET A 1 11.71 -12.51 -0.15
CA MET A 1 10.79 -12.66 1.02
C MET A 1 9.35 -12.73 0.53
N LYS A 2 8.48 -13.52 1.13
CA LYS A 2 7.05 -13.58 0.76
C LYS A 2 6.21 -12.67 1.66
N PHE A 3 5.03 -12.27 1.18
CA PHE A 3 4.08 -11.48 1.98
C PHE A 3 3.77 -12.09 3.34
N THR A 4 3.44 -13.37 3.37
CA THR A 4 3.12 -14.09 4.61
C THR A 4 4.31 -14.21 5.58
N GLU A 5 5.53 -14.31 5.05
CA GLU A 5 6.76 -14.34 5.87
C GLU A 5 7.02 -12.97 6.51
N LEU A 6 6.89 -11.88 5.72
CA LEU A 6 7.10 -10.52 6.22
C LEU A 6 6.15 -10.19 7.37
N PHE A 7 4.87 -10.52 7.22
CA PHE A 7 3.84 -10.21 8.22
C PHE A 7 3.55 -11.39 9.17
N GLN A 8 4.46 -12.40 9.27
CA GLN A 8 4.40 -13.51 10.22
C GLN A 8 3.06 -14.27 10.20
N ASN A 9 2.50 -14.47 9.01
CA ASN A 9 1.18 -15.07 8.78
C ASN A 9 0.01 -14.31 9.46
N GLN A 10 0.22 -13.07 9.86
CA GLN A 10 -0.85 -12.19 10.35
C GLN A 10 -1.40 -11.34 9.20
N LYS A 11 -2.62 -10.85 9.36
CA LYS A 11 -3.22 -9.89 8.44
C LYS A 11 -2.74 -8.48 8.79
N PRO A 12 -1.85 -7.87 8.00
CA PRO A 12 -1.31 -6.55 8.35
C PRO A 12 -2.37 -5.46 8.26
N LEU A 13 -2.29 -4.54 9.20
CA LEU A 13 -2.91 -3.23 9.09
C LEU A 13 -1.80 -2.24 8.73
N ILE A 14 -1.91 -1.64 7.54
CA ILE A 14 -0.93 -0.71 6.98
C ILE A 14 -1.53 0.70 7.02
N GLY A 15 -0.80 1.65 7.61
CA GLY A 15 -1.23 3.04 7.73
C GLY A 15 -0.52 3.95 6.73
N MET A 16 -1.28 4.77 5.97
CA MET A 16 -0.71 5.70 5.00
C MET A 16 -0.10 6.92 5.69
N ILE A 17 1.15 7.22 5.35
CA ILE A 17 1.85 8.47 5.67
C ILE A 17 1.98 9.28 4.38
N HIS A 18 1.19 10.32 4.23
CA HIS A 18 1.26 11.23 3.09
C HIS A 18 2.29 12.33 3.38
N THR A 19 3.33 12.46 2.58
CA THR A 19 4.34 13.53 2.74
C THR A 19 3.81 14.85 2.21
N ASN A 20 2.65 15.25 2.70
CA ASN A 20 1.93 16.45 2.27
C ASN A 20 2.64 17.72 2.75
N HIS A 21 2.66 18.76 1.89
CA HIS A 21 3.09 20.10 2.25
C HIS A 21 2.05 20.80 3.15
N SER A 22 1.98 20.40 4.41
CA SER A 22 1.20 21.16 5.39
C SER A 22 1.89 22.51 5.64
N HIS A 23 1.17 23.61 5.49
CA HIS A 23 1.68 24.95 5.86
C HIS A 23 1.90 25.11 7.37
N LYS A 24 1.43 24.16 8.20
CA LYS A 24 1.54 24.22 9.67
C LYS A 24 2.83 23.61 10.22
N TYR A 25 3.37 22.57 9.58
CA TYR A 25 4.49 21.80 10.10
C TYR A 25 5.51 21.49 9.01
N ASN A 26 6.74 21.25 9.43
CA ASN A 26 7.72 20.60 8.57
C ASN A 26 7.21 19.18 8.24
N VAL A 27 7.24 18.79 6.97
CA VAL A 27 6.74 17.47 6.53
C VAL A 27 7.36 16.33 7.30
N LEU A 28 8.67 16.39 7.57
CA LEU A 28 9.36 15.36 8.33
C LEU A 28 8.89 15.31 9.80
N ASP A 29 8.67 16.46 10.44
CA ASP A 29 8.22 16.50 11.84
C ASP A 29 6.79 15.98 11.99
N LEU A 30 5.93 16.26 11.02
CA LEU A 30 4.58 15.68 10.98
C LEU A 30 4.64 14.16 10.76
N ALA A 31 5.38 13.71 9.74
CA ALA A 31 5.51 12.28 9.45
C ALA A 31 6.05 11.49 10.64
N LYS A 32 7.01 12.04 11.40
CA LYS A 32 7.52 11.41 12.62
C LYS A 32 6.40 11.17 13.65
N LYS A 33 5.60 12.19 13.94
CA LYS A 33 4.48 12.07 14.89
C LYS A 33 3.46 11.02 14.44
N GLU A 34 3.11 11.03 13.16
CA GLU A 34 2.15 10.08 12.59
C GLU A 34 2.69 8.65 12.63
N ILE A 35 3.96 8.45 12.30
CA ILE A 35 4.63 7.16 12.35
C ILE A 35 4.72 6.64 13.79
N ASP A 36 5.08 7.48 14.76
CA ASP A 36 5.14 7.09 16.16
C ASP A 36 3.78 6.58 16.66
N ILE A 37 2.68 7.21 16.24
CA ILE A 37 1.32 6.71 16.50
C ILE A 37 1.14 5.32 15.90
N TYR A 38 1.46 5.12 14.62
CA TYR A 38 1.30 3.81 13.97
C TYR A 38 2.12 2.73 14.64
N LEU A 39 3.39 2.99 14.92
CA LEU A 39 4.29 2.02 15.57
C LEU A 39 3.81 1.65 16.98
N LYS A 40 3.30 2.61 17.75
CA LYS A 40 2.71 2.37 19.08
C LYS A 40 1.59 1.33 19.05
N TYR A 41 0.79 1.29 17.99
CA TYR A 41 -0.33 0.36 17.84
C TYR A 41 -0.01 -0.85 16.95
N GLY A 42 1.26 -1.04 16.56
CA GLY A 42 1.68 -2.16 15.71
C GLY A 42 1.10 -2.08 14.29
N ILE A 43 0.89 -0.87 13.79
CA ILE A 43 0.47 -0.59 12.42
C ILE A 43 1.73 -0.31 11.59
N HIS A 44 1.79 -0.85 10.37
CA HIS A 44 2.95 -0.72 9.49
C HIS A 44 2.87 0.55 8.65
N PRO A 45 3.80 1.53 8.79
CA PRO A 45 3.77 2.75 8.00
C PRO A 45 4.04 2.48 6.51
N LEU A 46 3.26 3.11 5.63
CA LEU A 46 3.50 3.18 4.19
C LEU A 46 3.67 4.64 3.79
N ILE A 47 4.91 5.03 3.48
CA ILE A 47 5.28 6.40 3.14
C ILE A 47 5.00 6.67 1.67
N GLU A 48 4.24 7.72 1.37
CA GLU A 48 3.79 8.05 0.03
C GLU A 48 3.97 9.54 -0.29
N ASN A 49 4.41 9.85 -1.52
CA ASN A 49 4.57 11.24 -1.99
C ASN A 49 3.25 11.92 -2.39
N TYR A 50 2.12 11.51 -1.84
CA TYR A 50 0.83 12.13 -2.08
C TYR A 50 0.80 13.55 -1.54
N PHE A 51 0.53 14.54 -2.41
CA PHE A 51 0.67 15.98 -2.16
C PHE A 51 2.08 16.45 -1.76
N GLY A 52 3.08 15.60 -1.88
CA GLY A 52 4.47 15.90 -1.54
C GLY A 52 5.45 15.52 -2.65
N SER A 53 6.71 15.44 -2.32
CA SER A 53 7.78 15.10 -3.24
C SER A 53 8.51 13.82 -2.86
N VAL A 54 9.18 13.19 -3.84
CA VAL A 54 10.09 12.07 -3.61
C VAL A 54 11.16 12.40 -2.55
N ARG A 55 11.68 13.63 -2.59
CA ARG A 55 12.70 14.10 -1.63
C ARG A 55 12.19 14.11 -0.18
N GLU A 56 10.92 14.37 0.03
CA GLU A 56 10.31 14.32 1.37
C GLU A 56 10.13 12.89 1.83
N CYS A 57 9.66 11.98 0.97
CA CYS A 57 9.66 10.55 1.26
C CYS A 57 11.07 10.06 1.63
N GLU A 58 12.08 10.47 0.88
CA GLU A 58 13.47 10.09 1.13
C GLU A 58 13.96 10.52 2.51
N LYS A 59 13.62 11.74 2.95
CA LYS A 59 13.95 12.21 4.32
C LYS A 59 13.26 11.38 5.41
N VAL A 60 11.99 11.04 5.20
CA VAL A 60 11.23 10.21 6.15
C VAL A 60 11.82 8.80 6.22
N LEU A 61 12.13 8.19 5.07
CA LEU A 61 12.75 6.86 5.00
C LEU A 61 14.15 6.84 5.62
N ALA A 62 14.96 7.88 5.42
CA ALA A 62 16.27 8.00 6.06
C ALA A 62 16.15 8.07 7.59
N TRP A 63 15.17 8.82 8.09
CA TRP A 63 14.87 8.85 9.52
C TRP A 63 14.38 7.49 10.03
N MET A 64 13.49 6.80 9.32
CA MET A 64 13.03 5.46 9.67
C MET A 64 14.18 4.46 9.78
N GLN A 65 15.11 4.47 8.83
CA GLN A 65 16.27 3.60 8.85
C GLN A 65 17.15 3.83 10.08
N ASN A 66 17.31 5.08 10.51
CA ASN A 66 18.17 5.45 11.64
C ASN A 66 17.50 5.16 12.98
N GLU A 67 16.24 5.54 13.16
CA GLU A 67 15.57 5.49 14.46
C GLU A 67 14.76 4.19 14.67
N HIS A 68 14.29 3.56 13.58
CA HIS A 68 13.43 2.37 13.61
C HIS A 68 13.89 1.27 12.63
N PRO A 69 15.18 0.84 12.68
CA PRO A 69 15.74 -0.09 11.68
C PRO A 69 15.04 -1.45 11.64
N ASP A 70 14.45 -1.87 12.75
CA ASP A 70 13.76 -3.16 12.89
C ASP A 70 12.27 -3.08 12.54
N ALA A 71 11.72 -1.90 12.33
CA ALA A 71 10.31 -1.73 11.99
C ALA A 71 10.00 -2.25 10.58
N ILE A 72 8.80 -2.77 10.39
CA ILE A 72 8.26 -3.10 9.06
C ILE A 72 7.58 -1.85 8.52
N TYR A 73 8.18 -1.23 7.52
CA TYR A 73 7.64 -0.06 6.82
C TYR A 73 7.82 -0.20 5.32
N GLY A 74 7.01 0.52 4.57
CA GLY A 74 7.00 0.51 3.12
C GLY A 74 7.06 1.89 2.48
N VAL A 75 7.16 1.91 1.16
CA VAL A 75 7.15 3.11 0.35
C VAL A 75 6.29 2.94 -0.90
N ASN A 76 5.55 3.98 -1.26
CA ASN A 76 4.87 4.13 -2.55
C ASN A 76 5.31 5.47 -3.18
N ILE A 77 5.89 5.40 -4.36
CA ILE A 77 6.20 6.62 -5.15
C ILE A 77 5.24 6.65 -6.34
N LEU A 78 4.27 7.54 -6.25
CA LEU A 78 3.24 7.70 -7.27
C LEU A 78 3.86 8.05 -8.62
N GLY A 79 3.57 7.21 -9.61
CA GLY A 79 4.05 7.40 -10.99
C GLY A 79 5.49 6.98 -11.26
N ASP A 80 6.27 6.62 -10.23
CA ASP A 80 7.67 6.21 -10.41
C ASP A 80 8.05 4.98 -9.58
N TYR A 81 7.74 3.80 -10.13
CA TYR A 81 8.09 2.54 -9.46
C TYR A 81 9.61 2.27 -9.39
N TYR A 82 10.42 2.83 -10.30
CA TYR A 82 11.88 2.72 -10.21
C TYR A 82 12.39 3.38 -8.94
N GLU A 83 11.88 4.56 -8.67
CA GLU A 83 12.26 5.32 -7.48
C GLU A 83 11.77 4.64 -6.20
N ALA A 84 10.60 3.99 -6.22
CA ALA A 84 10.13 3.19 -5.10
C ALA A 84 11.10 2.03 -4.77
N PHE A 85 11.57 1.29 -5.78
CA PHE A 85 12.58 0.24 -5.60
C PHE A 85 13.93 0.78 -5.11
N ARG A 86 14.40 1.89 -5.69
CA ARG A 86 15.64 2.54 -5.29
C ARG A 86 15.62 2.95 -3.82
N LEU A 87 14.57 3.64 -3.42
CA LEU A 87 14.41 4.12 -2.03
C LEU A 87 14.25 2.96 -1.05
N ALA A 88 13.45 1.95 -1.39
CA ALA A 88 13.29 0.79 -0.52
C ALA A 88 14.63 0.08 -0.27
N LYS A 89 15.42 -0.15 -1.31
CA LYS A 89 16.74 -0.77 -1.21
C LYS A 89 17.72 0.09 -0.39
N GLN A 90 17.72 1.39 -0.63
CA GLN A 90 18.65 2.32 0.03
C GLN A 90 18.35 2.51 1.51
N TYR A 91 17.07 2.57 1.88
CA TYR A 91 16.64 2.91 3.23
C TYR A 91 16.00 1.74 3.99
N GLY A 92 16.11 0.51 3.48
CA GLY A 92 15.71 -0.69 4.20
C GLY A 92 14.19 -0.88 4.36
N ALA A 93 13.35 -0.22 3.53
CA ALA A 93 11.92 -0.49 3.53
C ALA A 93 11.67 -1.97 3.18
N LYS A 94 10.73 -2.59 3.87
CA LYS A 94 10.48 -4.03 3.75
C LYS A 94 9.46 -4.37 2.67
N PHE A 95 8.64 -3.41 2.30
CA PHE A 95 7.67 -3.56 1.21
C PHE A 95 7.52 -2.29 0.40
N ILE A 96 7.05 -2.42 -0.82
CA ILE A 96 6.65 -1.32 -1.71
C ILE A 96 5.23 -1.54 -2.18
N GLN A 97 4.50 -0.45 -2.42
CA GLN A 97 3.26 -0.49 -3.18
C GLN A 97 3.49 0.10 -4.57
N ILE A 98 2.88 -0.52 -5.56
CA ILE A 98 2.75 0.04 -6.92
C ILE A 98 1.27 0.03 -7.27
N ASP A 99 0.73 1.19 -7.66
CA ASP A 99 -0.69 1.36 -7.93
C ASP A 99 -1.22 0.43 -9.03
N SER A 100 -0.38 0.12 -10.02
CA SER A 100 -0.78 -0.84 -11.06
C SER A 100 0.39 -1.67 -11.56
N VAL A 101 0.28 -2.99 -11.39
CA VAL A 101 1.23 -3.97 -11.92
C VAL A 101 0.67 -4.70 -13.15
N CYS A 102 -0.65 -4.64 -13.39
CA CYS A 102 -1.32 -5.25 -14.54
C CYS A 102 -2.64 -4.56 -14.86
N GLY A 103 -3.09 -4.67 -16.11
CA GLY A 103 -4.39 -4.20 -16.58
C GLY A 103 -4.41 -2.77 -17.16
N HIS A 104 -3.48 -1.91 -16.77
CA HIS A 104 -3.47 -0.48 -17.10
C HIS A 104 -2.76 -0.12 -18.40
N LEU A 105 -1.99 -1.02 -18.98
CA LEU A 105 -1.20 -0.80 -20.20
C LEU A 105 -1.73 -1.60 -21.37
N ARG A 106 -1.48 -1.13 -22.60
CA ARG A 106 -1.70 -1.88 -23.82
C ARG A 106 -0.69 -3.04 -23.92
N PRO A 107 -0.98 -4.14 -24.65
CA PRO A 107 -0.15 -5.34 -24.64
C PRO A 107 1.34 -5.10 -24.88
N LYS A 108 1.72 -4.31 -25.89
CA LYS A 108 3.14 -4.01 -26.18
C LYS A 108 3.82 -3.19 -25.08
N GLU A 109 3.10 -2.26 -24.46
CA GLU A 109 3.61 -1.45 -23.34
C GLU A 109 3.74 -2.33 -22.10
N ASP A 110 2.78 -3.23 -21.88
CA ASP A 110 2.75 -4.17 -20.78
C ASP A 110 3.92 -5.18 -20.80
N GLU A 111 4.30 -5.67 -21.98
CA GLU A 111 5.49 -6.55 -22.15
C GLU A 111 6.78 -5.85 -21.71
N VAL A 112 6.96 -4.59 -22.12
CA VAL A 112 8.13 -3.78 -21.72
C VAL A 112 8.13 -3.51 -20.22
N TYR A 113 6.96 -3.15 -19.67
CA TYR A 113 6.77 -2.91 -18.25
C TYR A 113 7.08 -4.18 -17.42
N ALA A 114 6.49 -5.31 -17.79
CA ALA A 114 6.70 -6.58 -17.10
C ALA A 114 8.17 -7.00 -17.06
N LYS A 115 8.90 -6.85 -18.19
CA LYS A 115 10.33 -7.14 -18.24
C LYS A 115 11.13 -6.26 -17.28
N ARG A 116 10.85 -4.96 -17.25
CA ARG A 116 11.53 -3.99 -16.36
C ARG A 116 11.23 -4.27 -14.90
N LEU A 117 9.95 -4.47 -14.57
CA LEU A 117 9.52 -4.81 -13.21
C LEU A 117 10.19 -6.10 -12.73
N GLY A 118 10.25 -7.14 -13.59
CA GLY A 118 10.92 -8.40 -13.30
C GLY A 118 12.42 -8.23 -13.02
N GLN A 119 13.12 -7.35 -13.73
CA GLN A 119 14.51 -7.01 -13.45
C GLN A 119 14.70 -6.39 -12.05
N LEU A 120 13.89 -5.39 -11.72
CA LEU A 120 13.94 -4.73 -10.40
C LEU A 120 13.65 -5.72 -9.25
N ARG A 121 12.70 -6.63 -9.45
CA ARG A 121 12.38 -7.66 -8.45
C ARG A 121 13.52 -8.66 -8.21
N GLN A 122 14.36 -8.92 -9.21
CA GLN A 122 15.56 -9.78 -9.05
C GLN A 122 16.67 -9.10 -8.22
N GLU A 123 16.66 -7.78 -8.12
CA GLU A 123 17.69 -7.00 -7.41
C GLU A 123 17.41 -6.82 -5.92
N THR A 124 16.25 -7.26 -5.42
CA THR A 124 15.85 -7.03 -4.03
C THR A 124 14.83 -8.06 -3.54
N ASP A 125 14.86 -8.34 -2.24
CA ASP A 125 13.89 -9.20 -1.53
C ASP A 125 12.68 -8.42 -0.98
N VAL A 126 12.50 -7.17 -1.39
CA VAL A 126 11.38 -6.31 -0.94
C VAL A 126 10.04 -6.93 -1.38
N VAL A 127 9.09 -7.01 -0.47
CA VAL A 127 7.73 -7.47 -0.78
C VAL A 127 7.00 -6.43 -1.62
N LEU A 128 6.41 -6.85 -2.74
CA LEU A 128 5.66 -5.97 -3.63
C LEU A 128 4.16 -6.14 -3.46
N LEU A 129 3.49 -5.07 -3.07
CA LEU A 129 2.03 -4.93 -3.05
C LEU A 129 1.60 -4.28 -4.37
N GLY A 130 0.92 -5.02 -5.25
CA GLY A 130 0.62 -4.58 -6.61
C GLY A 130 -0.88 -4.40 -6.87
N GLY A 131 -1.29 -3.23 -7.37
CA GLY A 131 -2.66 -3.01 -7.81
C GLY A 131 -2.96 -3.68 -9.16
N VAL A 132 -4.14 -4.28 -9.29
CA VAL A 132 -4.67 -4.75 -10.58
C VAL A 132 -6.03 -4.10 -10.79
N ARG A 133 -6.20 -3.44 -11.94
CA ARG A 133 -7.38 -2.60 -12.20
C ARG A 133 -7.67 -1.65 -11.03
N PHE A 134 -6.61 -0.98 -10.64
CA PHE A 134 -6.57 -0.08 -9.49
C PHE A 134 -7.42 1.17 -9.73
N LYS A 135 -7.88 1.81 -8.65
CA LYS A 135 -8.62 3.08 -8.72
C LYS A 135 -7.90 4.09 -9.63
N TYR A 136 -8.64 4.92 -10.31
CA TYR A 136 -8.16 5.93 -11.25
C TYR A 136 -7.40 5.40 -12.47
N GLN A 137 -7.24 4.08 -12.63
CA GLN A 137 -6.54 3.49 -13.76
C GLN A 137 -7.52 2.95 -14.80
N MET A 138 -7.35 3.37 -16.04
CA MET A 138 -8.12 2.83 -17.16
C MET A 138 -7.65 1.40 -17.48
N VAL A 139 -8.58 0.49 -17.67
CA VAL A 139 -8.26 -0.86 -18.18
C VAL A 139 -7.92 -0.76 -19.67
N ARG A 140 -6.69 -1.12 -20.05
CA ARG A 140 -6.18 -1.03 -21.41
C ARG A 140 -5.60 -2.34 -21.94
N SER A 141 -5.55 -3.37 -21.11
CA SER A 141 -4.91 -4.65 -21.42
C SER A 141 -5.61 -5.43 -22.56
N GLY A 142 -6.91 -5.22 -22.74
CA GLY A 142 -7.75 -6.03 -23.62
C GLY A 142 -7.99 -7.45 -23.11
N ARG A 143 -7.54 -7.76 -21.88
CA ARG A 143 -7.70 -9.06 -21.20
C ARG A 143 -8.94 -9.07 -20.31
N SER A 144 -9.40 -10.27 -19.97
CA SER A 144 -10.41 -10.48 -18.93
C SER A 144 -9.85 -10.08 -17.54
N LEU A 145 -10.73 -9.94 -16.55
CA LEU A 145 -10.31 -9.71 -15.16
C LEU A 145 -9.44 -10.86 -14.63
N GLU A 146 -9.84 -12.09 -14.92
CA GLU A 146 -9.12 -13.28 -14.51
C GLU A 146 -7.68 -13.32 -15.05
N GLU A 147 -7.51 -13.01 -16.34
CA GLU A 147 -6.18 -12.93 -16.96
C GLU A 147 -5.33 -11.84 -16.34
N ASP A 148 -5.88 -10.62 -16.13
CA ASP A 148 -5.13 -9.53 -15.50
C ASP A 148 -4.75 -9.87 -14.05
N LEU A 149 -5.61 -10.53 -13.28
CA LEU A 149 -5.33 -10.94 -11.90
C LEU A 149 -4.24 -12.01 -11.82
N LYS A 150 -4.30 -13.05 -12.67
CA LYS A 150 -3.29 -14.10 -12.71
C LYS A 150 -1.92 -13.54 -13.10
N LEU A 151 -1.85 -12.70 -14.14
CA LEU A 151 -0.61 -12.02 -14.51
C LEU A 151 -0.12 -11.05 -13.42
N GLY A 152 -1.03 -10.36 -12.74
CA GLY A 152 -0.68 -9.50 -11.61
C GLY A 152 -0.04 -10.30 -10.48
N ALA A 153 -0.58 -11.49 -10.16
CA ALA A 153 -0.04 -12.37 -9.13
C ALA A 153 1.37 -12.92 -9.46
N GLU A 154 1.71 -13.05 -10.75
CA GLU A 154 3.06 -13.40 -11.17
C GLU A 154 4.06 -12.24 -10.99
N ARG A 155 3.57 -11.01 -10.85
CA ARG A 155 4.37 -9.78 -10.80
C ARG A 155 4.58 -9.22 -9.41
N CYS A 156 3.77 -9.59 -8.43
CA CYS A 156 3.81 -9.06 -7.06
C CYS A 156 3.64 -10.17 -6.01
N ASP A 157 3.67 -9.81 -4.74
CA ASP A 157 3.55 -10.75 -3.60
C ASP A 157 2.19 -10.67 -2.92
N ALA A 158 1.43 -9.61 -3.18
CA ALA A 158 0.02 -9.46 -2.81
C ALA A 158 -0.69 -8.52 -3.78
N ILE A 159 -1.94 -8.82 -4.11
CA ILE A 159 -2.77 -7.94 -4.93
C ILE A 159 -3.48 -6.90 -4.04
N VAL A 160 -3.38 -5.63 -4.43
CA VAL A 160 -4.13 -4.54 -3.78
C VAL A 160 -5.45 -4.32 -4.53
N CYS A 161 -6.55 -4.66 -3.88
CA CYS A 161 -7.91 -4.45 -4.37
C CYS A 161 -8.44 -3.11 -3.86
N THR A 162 -8.91 -2.24 -4.76
CA THR A 162 -9.48 -0.93 -4.42
C THR A 162 -10.88 -0.75 -5.00
N GLY A 163 -11.64 0.17 -4.42
CA GLY A 163 -12.87 0.71 -5.01
C GLY A 163 -12.56 1.67 -6.16
N GLU A 164 -13.44 2.63 -6.38
CA GLU A 164 -13.34 3.59 -7.49
C GLU A 164 -12.47 4.79 -7.17
N GLY A 165 -12.25 5.12 -5.89
CA GLY A 165 -11.51 6.30 -5.48
C GLY A 165 -10.96 6.25 -4.06
N THR A 166 -10.17 7.25 -3.70
CA THR A 166 -9.63 7.44 -2.34
C THR A 166 -10.77 7.70 -1.36
N GLY A 167 -10.77 7.04 -0.21
CA GLY A 167 -11.85 7.13 0.80
C GLY A 167 -13.17 6.48 0.40
N ILE A 168 -13.33 6.02 -0.85
CA ILE A 168 -14.52 5.29 -1.29
C ILE A 168 -14.37 3.81 -0.91
N PRO A 169 -15.35 3.22 -0.20
CA PRO A 169 -15.29 1.82 0.20
C PRO A 169 -15.08 0.87 -0.98
N THR A 170 -14.15 -0.05 -0.82
CA THR A 170 -13.95 -1.15 -1.77
C THR A 170 -15.16 -2.10 -1.66
N PRO A 171 -15.91 -2.38 -2.75
CA PRO A 171 -17.02 -3.30 -2.69
C PRO A 171 -16.55 -4.70 -2.27
N MET A 172 -17.13 -5.28 -1.22
CA MET A 172 -16.72 -6.60 -0.73
C MET A 172 -16.95 -7.71 -1.76
N GLY A 173 -17.95 -7.57 -2.65
CA GLY A 173 -18.14 -8.46 -3.79
C GLY A 173 -16.93 -8.50 -4.74
N LYS A 174 -16.27 -7.36 -4.96
CA LYS A 174 -15.03 -7.30 -5.75
C LYS A 174 -13.88 -8.05 -5.05
N VAL A 175 -13.76 -7.92 -3.72
CA VAL A 175 -12.76 -8.65 -2.95
C VAL A 175 -13.00 -10.16 -3.03
N GLN A 176 -14.26 -10.59 -2.90
CA GLN A 176 -14.66 -11.99 -3.04
C GLN A 176 -14.34 -12.54 -4.44
N GLU A 177 -14.63 -11.76 -5.49
CA GLU A 177 -14.31 -12.13 -6.87
C GLU A 177 -12.79 -12.30 -7.07
N PHE A 178 -11.99 -11.37 -6.55
CA PHE A 178 -10.53 -11.47 -6.60
C PHE A 178 -10.03 -12.72 -5.87
N LYS A 179 -10.52 -12.98 -4.67
CA LYS A 179 -10.16 -14.18 -3.90
C LYS A 179 -10.63 -15.48 -4.58
N ALA A 180 -11.80 -15.49 -5.21
CA ALA A 180 -12.27 -16.65 -5.95
C ALA A 180 -11.37 -17.00 -7.15
N ILE A 181 -10.82 -15.99 -7.82
CA ILE A 181 -9.91 -16.18 -8.97
C ILE A 181 -8.49 -16.58 -8.49
N LEU A 182 -8.00 -15.94 -7.41
CA LEU A 182 -6.62 -16.05 -6.96
C LEU A 182 -6.36 -17.14 -5.91
N GLY A 183 -7.41 -17.70 -5.32
CA GLY A 183 -7.30 -18.75 -4.28
C GLY A 183 -6.53 -18.25 -3.05
N ASP A 184 -5.45 -18.94 -2.72
CA ASP A 184 -4.61 -18.66 -1.55
C ASP A 184 -3.64 -17.48 -1.75
N PHE A 185 -3.59 -16.90 -2.96
CA PHE A 185 -2.72 -15.74 -3.20
C PHE A 185 -3.22 -14.52 -2.39
N PRO A 186 -2.32 -13.77 -1.70
CA PRO A 186 -2.73 -12.67 -0.83
C PRO A 186 -3.45 -11.54 -1.58
N VAL A 187 -4.60 -11.14 -1.05
CA VAL A 187 -5.38 -9.98 -1.51
C VAL A 187 -5.62 -9.05 -0.34
N ILE A 188 -5.17 -7.80 -0.44
CA ILE A 188 -5.37 -6.77 0.57
C ILE A 188 -6.30 -5.67 0.07
N VAL A 189 -7.09 -5.10 0.95
CA VAL A 189 -7.99 -3.98 0.61
C VAL A 189 -7.23 -2.66 0.74
N GLY A 190 -7.15 -1.87 -0.34
CA GLY A 190 -6.32 -0.66 -0.41
C GLY A 190 -7.07 0.67 -0.43
N ALA A 191 -8.39 0.69 -0.19
CA ALA A 191 -9.16 1.94 -0.15
C ALA A 191 -10.45 1.80 0.65
N GLY A 192 -10.86 2.91 1.31
CA GLY A 192 -12.15 3.06 1.95
C GLY A 192 -12.44 2.10 3.11
N VAL A 193 -11.39 1.62 3.77
CA VAL A 193 -11.54 0.83 5.00
C VAL A 193 -11.86 1.77 6.16
N THR A 194 -12.92 1.44 6.89
CA THR A 194 -13.44 2.21 8.03
C THR A 194 -13.60 1.31 9.25
N LEU A 195 -13.88 1.89 10.42
CA LEU A 195 -14.17 1.13 11.63
C LEU A 195 -15.36 0.18 11.45
N ASP A 196 -16.35 0.57 10.66
CA ASP A 196 -17.54 -0.26 10.41
C ASP A 196 -17.25 -1.42 9.43
N THR A 197 -16.30 -1.24 8.52
CA THR A 197 -16.01 -2.24 7.47
C THR A 197 -14.82 -3.14 7.77
N ILE A 198 -13.99 -2.82 8.76
CA ILE A 198 -12.72 -3.52 9.00
C ILE A 198 -12.90 -5.02 9.32
N GLN A 199 -13.92 -5.40 10.07
CA GLN A 199 -14.16 -6.80 10.40
C GLN A 199 -14.52 -7.62 9.14
N ASP A 200 -15.39 -7.09 8.29
CA ASP A 200 -15.72 -7.73 7.01
C ASP A 200 -14.53 -7.74 6.06
N THR A 201 -13.75 -6.66 6.04
CA THR A 201 -12.50 -6.58 5.30
C THR A 201 -11.55 -7.69 5.73
N PHE A 202 -11.28 -7.85 7.02
CA PHE A 202 -10.36 -8.88 7.53
C PHE A 202 -10.91 -10.31 7.38
N ARG A 203 -12.23 -10.49 7.36
CA ARG A 203 -12.83 -11.80 7.08
C ARG A 203 -12.57 -12.26 5.64
N LEU A 204 -12.58 -11.32 4.67
CA LEU A 204 -12.55 -11.61 3.24
C LEU A 204 -11.19 -11.36 2.56
N SER A 205 -10.26 -10.66 3.23
CA SER A 205 -8.95 -10.32 2.68
C SER A 205 -7.81 -10.74 3.61
N ASP A 206 -6.60 -10.59 3.12
CA ASP A 206 -5.37 -10.95 3.84
C ASP A 206 -4.68 -9.74 4.50
N GLY A 207 -5.33 -8.58 4.53
CA GLY A 207 -4.84 -7.35 5.16
C GLY A 207 -5.55 -6.11 4.63
N ALA A 208 -5.19 -4.95 5.19
CA ALA A 208 -5.78 -3.68 4.80
C ALA A 208 -4.77 -2.52 4.81
N ILE A 209 -4.92 -1.60 3.86
CA ILE A 209 -4.24 -0.30 3.85
C ILE A 209 -5.28 0.77 4.18
N VAL A 210 -5.02 1.53 5.23
CA VAL A 210 -5.93 2.56 5.75
C VAL A 210 -5.26 3.93 5.62
N GLY A 211 -5.91 4.83 4.92
CA GLY A 211 -5.48 6.22 4.77
C GLY A 211 -6.42 7.17 5.50
N SER A 212 -7.41 7.70 4.78
CA SER A 212 -8.30 8.77 5.24
C SER A 212 -8.99 8.47 6.58
N TRP A 213 -9.35 7.21 6.86
CA TRP A 213 -10.02 6.87 8.12
C TRP A 213 -9.18 7.19 9.36
N PHE A 214 -7.87 7.05 9.28
CA PHE A 214 -6.97 7.35 10.40
C PHE A 214 -6.75 8.84 10.62
N LYS A 215 -7.23 9.69 9.75
CA LYS A 215 -6.91 11.12 9.72
C LYS A 215 -8.06 11.98 10.20
N ASP A 216 -7.74 13.15 10.72
CA ASP A 216 -8.72 14.14 11.14
C ASP A 216 -9.73 14.45 10.03
N GLY A 217 -11.01 14.43 10.38
CA GLY A 217 -12.10 14.61 9.45
C GLY A 217 -12.29 13.48 8.46
N HIS A 218 -11.62 12.32 8.64
CA HIS A 218 -11.60 11.17 7.73
C HIS A 218 -11.27 11.55 6.29
N CYS A 219 -10.36 12.50 6.10
CA CYS A 219 -9.91 12.97 4.80
C CYS A 219 -8.41 12.73 4.59
N ASP A 220 -7.98 12.65 3.34
CA ASP A 220 -6.60 12.32 2.96
C ASP A 220 -5.58 13.44 3.27
N THR A 221 -6.08 14.66 3.53
CA THR A 221 -5.26 15.83 3.90
C THR A 221 -5.21 16.10 5.40
N GLY A 222 -5.95 15.35 6.23
CA GLY A 222 -5.91 15.45 7.69
C GLY A 222 -4.64 14.86 8.29
N ASP A 223 -4.30 15.29 9.52
CA ASP A 223 -3.24 14.67 10.31
C ASP A 223 -3.74 13.35 10.92
N VAL A 224 -2.84 12.39 11.17
CA VAL A 224 -3.21 11.11 11.80
C VAL A 224 -3.73 11.35 13.22
N ASN A 225 -4.91 10.82 13.49
CA ASN A 225 -5.59 10.91 14.78
C ASN A 225 -5.40 9.61 15.57
N GLU A 226 -4.74 9.72 16.73
CA GLU A 226 -4.38 8.57 17.56
C GLU A 226 -5.63 7.81 18.06
N GLU A 227 -6.73 8.50 18.35
CA GLU A 227 -7.97 7.86 18.80
C GLU A 227 -8.55 6.94 17.71
N TYR A 228 -8.57 7.40 16.44
CA TYR A 228 -9.07 6.57 15.34
C TYR A 228 -8.19 5.36 15.09
N VAL A 229 -6.87 5.51 15.24
CA VAL A 229 -5.89 4.41 15.14
C VAL A 229 -6.13 3.39 16.25
N SER A 230 -6.29 3.83 17.51
CA SER A 230 -6.58 2.97 18.66
C SER A 230 -7.87 2.18 18.47
N GLN A 231 -8.98 2.87 18.13
CA GLN A 231 -10.28 2.24 17.89
C GLN A 231 -10.22 1.16 16.80
N MET A 232 -9.49 1.42 15.70
CA MET A 232 -9.32 0.44 14.61
C MET A 232 -8.52 -0.76 15.09
N LYS A 233 -7.46 -0.53 15.87
CA LYS A 233 -6.63 -1.61 16.41
C LYS A 233 -7.39 -2.51 17.36
N GLU A 234 -8.22 -1.96 18.23
CA GLU A 234 -9.11 -2.72 19.13
C GLU A 234 -10.10 -3.61 18.37
N ARG A 235 -10.56 -3.17 17.20
CA ARG A 235 -11.46 -3.97 16.34
C ARG A 235 -10.76 -5.14 15.65
N THR A 236 -9.45 -5.08 15.47
CA THR A 236 -8.67 -6.06 14.70
C THR A 236 -7.83 -7.00 15.57
N GLY A 237 -7.69 -6.71 16.83
CA GLY A 237 -6.91 -7.48 17.85
C GLY A 237 -7.74 -8.41 18.64
#